data_fb82a8c37c76793be27a22e6f1513307
#
_entry.id   fb82a8c37c76793be27a22e6f1513307
#
_cell.length_a   1.000
_cell.length_b   1.000
_cell.length_c   1.000
_cell.angle_alpha   90.00
_cell.angle_beta   90.00
_cell.angle_gamma   90.00
#
_symmetry.space_group_name_H-M   'P 1'
#
loop_
_entity.id
_entity.type
_entity.pdbx_description
1 polymer ?
#
loop_
_entity_poly.entity_id
_entity_poly.type
_entity_poly.pdbx_seq_one_letter_code
_entity_poly.pdbx_strand_id
1 'polypeptide(L)'
;MTVKTPAELKTLYESISFDLQTTYTGPLGQEYAVSGTHLRLWAPTAQRVEVSLYRKGSGGEPIGTLPLERGQQGVWSIYLPGDQHGRYYTYTVTVDGISRQTGDPYARAAGVNGTRSMIVDLARTAPSGWERDVRPVIPPEQRAVWELSLIHI
;
A
#
# COMPACT_ATOMS: atom_id res chain seq x y z
N MET A 1 19.19 4.08 -21.51
CA MET A 1 18.43 5.18 -20.87
C MET A 1 19.36 5.91 -19.94
N THR A 2 19.45 7.21 -20.03
CA THR A 2 20.33 8.02 -19.16
C THR A 2 19.62 8.22 -17.82
N VAL A 3 20.30 7.88 -16.74
CA VAL A 3 19.80 8.13 -15.38
C VAL A 3 19.72 9.63 -15.15
N LYS A 4 18.56 10.14 -14.73
CA LYS A 4 18.37 11.56 -14.47
C LYS A 4 19.11 12.00 -13.22
N THR A 5 19.72 13.15 -13.28
CA THR A 5 20.36 13.81 -12.12
C THR A 5 19.29 14.30 -11.13
N PRO A 6 19.64 14.52 -9.86
CA PRO A 6 18.70 15.09 -8.87
C PRO A 6 18.10 16.44 -9.31
N ALA A 7 18.87 17.26 -10.03
CA ALA A 7 18.38 18.55 -10.54
C ALA A 7 17.33 18.37 -11.65
N GLU A 8 17.55 17.42 -12.57
CA GLU A 8 16.58 17.09 -13.63
C GLU A 8 15.30 16.48 -13.05
N LEU A 9 15.41 15.64 -12.01
CA LEU A 9 14.23 15.10 -11.31
C LEU A 9 13.46 16.22 -10.60
N LYS A 10 14.14 17.14 -9.93
CA LYS A 10 13.51 18.29 -9.30
C LYS A 10 12.72 19.12 -10.33
N THR A 11 13.36 19.49 -11.44
CA THR A 11 12.72 20.26 -12.51
C THR A 11 11.51 19.54 -13.09
N LEU A 12 11.58 18.21 -13.25
CA LEU A 12 10.46 17.40 -13.73
C LEU A 12 9.28 17.45 -12.75
N TYR A 13 9.53 17.18 -11.46
CA TYR A 13 8.47 17.10 -10.45
C TYR A 13 7.86 18.46 -10.09
N GLU A 14 8.58 19.57 -10.31
CA GLU A 14 8.07 20.92 -10.10
C GLU A 14 7.35 21.50 -11.33
N SER A 15 7.23 20.73 -12.42
CA SER A 15 6.59 21.19 -13.64
C SER A 15 5.08 21.03 -13.62
N ILE A 16 4.35 22.08 -14.02
CA ILE A 16 2.88 22.04 -14.17
C ILE A 16 2.44 20.94 -15.15
N SER A 17 3.25 20.69 -16.19
CA SER A 17 2.96 19.63 -17.16
C SER A 17 3.01 18.24 -16.55
N PHE A 18 3.92 17.99 -15.61
CA PHE A 18 3.98 16.73 -14.86
C PHE A 18 2.72 16.56 -14.01
N ASP A 19 2.34 17.58 -13.25
CA ASP A 19 1.14 17.55 -12.42
C ASP A 19 -0.12 17.26 -13.24
N LEU A 20 -0.31 17.99 -14.35
CA LEU A 20 -1.46 17.79 -15.23
C LEU A 20 -1.54 16.38 -15.82
N GLN A 21 -0.39 15.77 -16.13
CA GLN A 21 -0.33 14.42 -16.72
C GLN A 21 -0.44 13.29 -15.70
N THR A 22 -0.11 13.55 -14.44
CA THR A 22 0.01 12.51 -13.42
C THR A 22 -0.94 12.67 -12.24
N THR A 23 -1.71 13.77 -12.17
CA THR A 23 -2.74 13.93 -11.14
C THR A 23 -3.81 12.86 -11.28
N TYR A 24 -3.97 12.06 -10.22
CA TYR A 24 -4.94 10.98 -10.14
C TYR A 24 -5.79 11.14 -8.88
N THR A 25 -7.12 11.06 -9.05
CA THR A 25 -8.10 11.25 -7.98
C THR A 25 -8.91 9.99 -7.67
N GLY A 26 -8.62 8.89 -8.38
CA GLY A 26 -9.30 7.62 -8.19
C GLY A 26 -8.76 6.81 -7.00
N PRO A 27 -9.30 5.60 -6.77
CA PRO A 27 -8.88 4.74 -5.67
C PRO A 27 -7.46 4.22 -5.87
N LEU A 28 -6.66 4.24 -4.80
CA LEU A 28 -5.32 3.63 -4.71
C LEU A 28 -5.28 2.57 -3.60
N GLY A 29 -4.24 1.72 -3.63
CA GLY A 29 -4.11 0.59 -2.73
C GLY A 29 -5.01 -0.57 -3.12
N GLN A 30 -5.45 -1.32 -2.12
CA GLN A 30 -6.30 -2.48 -2.32
C GLN A 30 -7.79 -2.12 -2.40
N GLU A 31 -8.48 -2.74 -3.36
CA GLU A 31 -9.93 -2.84 -3.41
C GLU A 31 -10.28 -4.33 -3.39
N TYR A 32 -10.67 -4.80 -2.22
CA TYR A 32 -10.91 -6.22 -1.95
C TYR A 32 -12.38 -6.60 -2.17
N ALA A 33 -12.57 -7.75 -2.80
CA ALA A 33 -13.81 -8.52 -2.79
C ALA A 33 -13.46 -10.01 -2.70
N VAL A 34 -14.40 -10.86 -2.27
CA VAL A 34 -14.19 -12.32 -2.21
C VAL A 34 -13.90 -12.92 -3.59
N SER A 35 -14.43 -12.33 -4.66
CA SER A 35 -14.19 -12.75 -6.04
C SER A 35 -12.81 -12.37 -6.58
N GLY A 36 -12.15 -11.37 -5.97
CA GLY A 36 -10.83 -10.91 -6.36
C GLY A 36 -10.47 -9.55 -5.78
N THR A 37 -9.21 -9.18 -5.91
CA THR A 37 -8.66 -7.95 -5.37
C THR A 37 -8.00 -7.13 -6.48
N HIS A 38 -8.38 -5.86 -6.63
CA HIS A 38 -7.59 -4.90 -7.38
C HIS A 38 -6.52 -4.29 -6.49
N LEU A 39 -5.29 -4.28 -6.99
CA LEU A 39 -4.19 -3.52 -6.40
C LEU A 39 -3.84 -2.38 -7.35
N ARG A 40 -3.74 -1.15 -6.82
CA ARG A 40 -3.38 0.05 -7.61
C ARG A 40 -2.31 0.85 -6.89
N LEU A 41 -1.23 1.14 -7.61
CA LEU A 41 -0.11 1.93 -7.15
C LEU A 41 0.09 3.15 -8.05
N TRP A 42 0.18 4.34 -7.48
CA TRP A 42 0.59 5.53 -8.22
C TRP A 42 2.12 5.63 -8.22
N ALA A 43 2.71 5.44 -9.39
CA ALA A 43 4.16 5.51 -9.62
C ALA A 43 4.44 6.06 -11.02
N PRO A 44 4.23 7.37 -11.24
CA PRO A 44 4.22 7.96 -12.59
C PRO A 44 5.55 7.88 -13.31
N THR A 45 6.66 7.85 -12.59
CA THR A 45 8.02 7.75 -13.16
C THR A 45 8.54 6.33 -13.29
N ALA A 46 7.79 5.34 -12.80
CA ALA A 46 8.18 3.96 -12.91
C ALA A 46 8.17 3.47 -14.36
N GLN A 47 9.15 2.64 -14.71
CA GLN A 47 9.26 1.94 -15.99
C GLN A 47 8.68 0.53 -15.89
N ARG A 48 8.69 -0.04 -14.68
CA ARG A 48 8.15 -1.36 -14.37
C ARG A 48 7.70 -1.39 -12.91
N VAL A 49 6.56 -2.04 -12.67
CA VAL A 49 6.07 -2.35 -11.33
C VAL A 49 5.65 -3.81 -11.29
N GLU A 50 6.07 -4.51 -10.26
CA GLU A 50 5.69 -5.90 -10.00
C GLU A 50 5.18 -6.03 -8.57
N VAL A 51 4.24 -6.94 -8.35
CA VAL A 51 3.79 -7.36 -7.02
C VAL A 51 4.30 -8.75 -6.71
N SER A 52 4.95 -8.91 -5.56
CA SER A 52 5.31 -10.21 -5.00
C SER A 52 4.34 -10.58 -3.89
N LEU A 53 3.73 -11.77 -3.99
CA LEU A 53 2.74 -12.28 -3.04
C LEU A 53 3.37 -13.25 -2.06
N TYR A 54 2.94 -13.23 -0.80
CA TYR A 54 3.48 -14.07 0.27
C TYR A 54 2.35 -14.66 1.12
N ARG A 55 2.64 -15.80 1.78
CA ARG A 55 1.73 -16.42 2.75
C ARG A 55 1.85 -15.84 4.16
N LYS A 56 3.00 -15.25 4.50
CA LYS A 56 3.32 -14.76 5.85
C LYS A 56 3.74 -13.30 5.83
N GLY A 57 3.49 -12.60 6.91
CA GLY A 57 3.86 -11.19 7.10
C GLY A 57 5.36 -10.94 7.25
N SER A 58 6.16 -12.01 7.43
CA SER A 58 7.62 -11.95 7.48
C SER A 58 8.22 -13.28 7.04
N GLY A 59 9.48 -13.24 6.60
CA GLY A 59 10.25 -14.43 6.18
C GLY A 59 9.63 -15.17 4.98
N GLY A 60 10.31 -16.21 4.50
CA GLY A 60 9.90 -17.05 3.37
C GLY A 60 9.92 -16.34 2.02
N GLU A 61 9.96 -17.16 0.96
CA GLU A 61 9.97 -16.70 -0.42
C GLU A 61 8.56 -16.29 -0.91
N PRO A 62 8.47 -15.43 -1.93
CA PRO A 62 7.20 -15.12 -2.57
C PRO A 62 6.60 -16.37 -3.21
N ILE A 63 5.28 -16.52 -3.12
CA ILE A 63 4.53 -17.59 -3.80
C ILE A 63 4.30 -17.29 -5.28
N GLY A 64 4.54 -16.05 -5.68
CA GLY A 64 4.47 -15.58 -7.07
C GLY A 64 4.82 -14.10 -7.16
N THR A 65 5.38 -13.72 -8.30
CA THR A 65 5.63 -12.32 -8.66
C THR A 65 4.98 -12.05 -10.01
N LEU A 66 4.18 -11.00 -10.07
CA LEU A 66 3.33 -10.67 -11.21
C LEU A 66 3.57 -9.21 -11.61
N PRO A 67 3.67 -8.90 -12.92
CA PRO A 67 3.77 -7.53 -13.40
C PRO A 67 2.42 -6.80 -13.26
N LEU A 68 2.48 -5.51 -12.93
CA LEU A 68 1.33 -4.62 -13.02
C LEU A 68 1.26 -3.99 -14.41
N GLU A 69 0.05 -3.69 -14.84
CA GLU A 69 -0.21 -2.94 -16.07
C GLU A 69 -0.18 -1.44 -15.80
N ARG A 70 0.49 -0.70 -16.68
CA ARG A 70 0.52 0.76 -16.61
C ARG A 70 -0.75 1.34 -17.22
N GLY A 71 -1.52 2.04 -16.40
CA GLY A 71 -2.69 2.80 -16.80
C GLY A 71 -2.38 4.27 -17.06
N GLN A 72 -3.44 5.09 -17.04
CA GLN A 72 -3.34 6.54 -17.21
C GLN A 72 -2.82 7.22 -15.94
N GLN A 73 -2.35 8.45 -16.07
CA GLN A 73 -1.94 9.32 -14.94
C GLN A 73 -0.90 8.70 -13.99
N GLY A 74 -0.10 7.75 -14.49
CA GLY A 74 0.95 7.11 -13.71
C GLY A 74 0.48 6.04 -12.73
N VAL A 75 -0.75 5.57 -12.84
CA VAL A 75 -1.28 4.47 -12.03
C VAL A 75 -0.90 3.12 -12.65
N TRP A 76 -0.48 2.22 -11.81
CA TRP A 76 -0.21 0.82 -12.13
C TRP A 76 -1.23 -0.06 -11.43
N SER A 77 -1.75 -1.07 -12.11
CA SER A 77 -2.79 -1.92 -11.54
C SER A 77 -2.65 -3.38 -11.92
N ILE A 78 -3.22 -4.25 -11.05
CA ILE A 78 -3.39 -5.67 -11.33
C ILE A 78 -4.68 -6.15 -10.66
N TYR A 79 -5.33 -7.11 -11.29
CA TYR A 79 -6.44 -7.86 -10.70
C TYR A 79 -5.96 -9.26 -10.29
N LEU A 80 -6.15 -9.60 -9.03
CA LEU A 80 -5.84 -10.90 -8.45
C LEU A 80 -7.15 -11.65 -8.24
N PRO A 81 -7.43 -12.73 -8.98
CA PRO A 81 -8.70 -13.46 -8.87
C PRO A 81 -8.78 -14.28 -7.57
N GLY A 82 -10.01 -14.50 -7.09
CA GLY A 82 -10.32 -15.27 -5.89
C GLY A 82 -10.05 -14.55 -4.58
N ASP A 83 -10.38 -15.20 -3.47
CA ASP A 83 -10.21 -14.61 -2.12
C ASP A 83 -8.73 -14.49 -1.77
N GLN A 84 -8.25 -13.27 -1.74
CA GLN A 84 -6.88 -12.92 -1.37
C GLN A 84 -6.74 -12.44 0.08
N HIS A 85 -7.79 -12.49 0.88
CA HIS A 85 -7.73 -12.10 2.29
C HIS A 85 -6.62 -12.87 3.04
N GLY A 86 -5.84 -12.15 3.83
CA GLY A 86 -4.73 -12.72 4.58
C GLY A 86 -3.44 -12.93 3.78
N ARG A 87 -3.42 -12.62 2.48
CA ARG A 87 -2.18 -12.60 1.69
C ARG A 87 -1.38 -11.35 1.99
N TYR A 88 -0.07 -11.51 1.99
CA TYR A 88 0.86 -10.39 2.11
C TYR A 88 1.49 -10.08 0.76
N TYR A 89 1.91 -8.84 0.57
CA TYR A 89 2.52 -8.42 -0.69
C TYR A 89 3.51 -7.28 -0.50
N THR A 90 4.40 -7.16 -1.48
CA THR A 90 5.28 -6.00 -1.66
C THR A 90 5.28 -5.62 -3.13
N TYR A 91 5.57 -4.34 -3.41
CA TYR A 91 5.85 -3.90 -4.76
C TYR A 91 7.36 -3.86 -5.01
N THR A 92 7.77 -4.21 -6.23
CA THR A 92 9.08 -3.91 -6.77
C THR A 92 8.89 -2.86 -7.86
N VAL A 93 9.42 -1.66 -7.61
CA VAL A 93 9.29 -0.50 -8.51
C VAL A 93 10.63 -0.22 -9.14
N THR A 94 10.68 -0.15 -10.47
CA THR A 94 11.89 0.16 -11.24
C THR A 94 11.79 1.58 -11.80
N VAL A 95 12.73 2.44 -11.39
CA VAL A 95 12.89 3.81 -11.87
C VAL A 95 14.34 4.00 -12.31
N ASP A 96 14.53 4.51 -13.52
CA ASP A 96 15.86 4.74 -14.13
C ASP A 96 16.79 3.51 -14.06
N GLY A 97 16.20 2.31 -14.27
CA GLY A 97 16.91 1.03 -14.23
C GLY A 97 17.23 0.51 -12.83
N ILE A 98 16.87 1.23 -11.78
CA ILE A 98 17.08 0.82 -10.38
C ILE A 98 15.76 0.26 -9.84
N SER A 99 15.79 -1.00 -9.39
CA SER A 99 14.63 -1.66 -8.78
C SER A 99 14.71 -1.58 -7.25
N ARG A 100 13.59 -1.20 -6.62
CA ARG A 100 13.46 -1.15 -5.16
C ARG A 100 12.19 -1.85 -4.73
N GLN A 101 12.30 -2.67 -3.69
CA GLN A 101 11.15 -3.33 -3.07
C GLN A 101 10.62 -2.45 -1.93
N THR A 102 9.29 -2.35 -1.83
CA THR A 102 8.60 -1.56 -0.82
C THR A 102 7.24 -2.16 -0.47
N GLY A 103 6.71 -1.83 0.70
CA GLY A 103 5.30 -2.01 1.01
C GLY A 103 4.43 -1.04 0.22
N ASP A 104 3.13 -1.27 0.24
CA ASP A 104 2.14 -0.38 -0.35
C ASP A 104 1.91 0.84 0.56
N PRO A 105 2.14 2.08 0.10
CA PRO A 105 1.88 3.28 0.90
C PRO A 105 0.39 3.47 1.24
N TYR A 106 -0.51 2.80 0.53
CA TYR A 106 -1.96 2.83 0.74
C TYR A 106 -2.49 1.60 1.47
N ALA A 107 -1.60 0.75 2.03
CA ALA A 107 -2.00 -0.46 2.74
C ALA A 107 -2.86 -0.15 3.96
N ARG A 108 -3.93 -0.93 4.16
CA ARG A 108 -4.81 -0.84 5.34
C ARG A 108 -4.39 -1.78 6.46
N ALA A 109 -3.52 -2.73 6.17
CA ALA A 109 -2.93 -3.66 7.11
C ALA A 109 -1.52 -4.05 6.67
N ALA A 110 -0.67 -4.41 7.61
CA ALA A 110 0.72 -4.78 7.36
C ALA A 110 1.13 -6.00 8.19
N GLY A 111 2.16 -6.66 7.75
CA GLY A 111 2.84 -7.70 8.49
C GLY A 111 3.83 -7.13 9.51
N VAL A 112 4.70 -8.01 10.03
CA VAL A 112 5.69 -7.68 11.05
C VAL A 112 6.56 -6.50 10.61
N ASN A 113 6.67 -5.49 11.47
CA ASN A 113 7.45 -4.26 11.25
C ASN A 113 7.10 -3.51 9.96
N GLY A 114 5.89 -3.69 9.42
CA GLY A 114 5.44 -2.99 8.21
C GLY A 114 6.19 -3.37 6.93
N THR A 115 6.99 -4.43 6.92
CA THR A 115 7.83 -4.83 5.79
C THR A 115 7.02 -5.37 4.60
N ARG A 116 5.83 -5.89 4.86
CA ARG A 116 4.88 -6.37 3.86
C ARG A 116 3.50 -5.80 4.11
N SER A 117 2.83 -5.37 3.09
CA SER A 117 1.42 -5.02 3.14
C SER A 117 0.56 -6.27 3.19
N MET A 118 -0.66 -6.18 3.73
CA MET A 118 -1.58 -7.30 3.81
C MET A 118 -2.90 -6.95 3.12
N ILE A 119 -3.40 -7.87 2.32
CA ILE A 119 -4.75 -7.79 1.75
C ILE A 119 -5.74 -8.18 2.84
N VAL A 120 -6.62 -7.25 3.21
CA VAL A 120 -7.54 -7.40 4.32
C VAL A 120 -8.98 -7.12 3.92
N ASP A 121 -9.87 -8.04 4.32
CA ASP A 121 -11.30 -7.78 4.38
C ASP A 121 -11.60 -7.09 5.71
N LEU A 122 -11.89 -5.80 5.68
CA LEU A 122 -12.17 -5.02 6.88
C LEU A 122 -13.44 -5.49 7.60
N ALA A 123 -14.40 -6.08 6.89
CA ALA A 123 -15.60 -6.62 7.51
C ALA A 123 -15.30 -7.81 8.45
N ARG A 124 -14.18 -8.51 8.23
CA ARG A 124 -13.74 -9.63 9.10
C ARG A 124 -12.89 -9.18 10.29
N THR A 125 -12.62 -7.89 10.45
CA THR A 125 -11.72 -7.38 11.51
C THR A 125 -12.47 -6.92 12.75
N ALA A 126 -13.78 -6.67 12.66
CA ALA A 126 -14.58 -6.26 13.79
C ALA A 126 -14.75 -7.44 14.79
N PRO A 127 -14.43 -7.23 16.09
CA PRO A 127 -14.69 -8.23 17.12
C PRO A 127 -16.20 -8.51 17.25
N SER A 128 -16.54 -9.70 17.73
CA SER A 128 -17.93 -10.03 18.04
C SER A 128 -18.49 -9.04 19.08
N GLY A 129 -19.65 -8.47 18.80
CA GLY A 129 -20.31 -7.50 19.66
C GLY A 129 -19.84 -6.05 19.49
N TRP A 130 -18.92 -5.77 18.55
CA TRP A 130 -18.42 -4.42 18.27
C TRP A 130 -19.55 -3.43 17.95
N GLU A 131 -20.59 -3.88 17.26
CA GLU A 131 -21.79 -3.10 16.93
C GLU A 131 -22.57 -2.63 18.17
N ARG A 132 -22.34 -3.22 19.35
CA ARG A 132 -22.97 -2.90 20.64
C ARG A 132 -22.01 -2.16 21.58
N ASP A 133 -20.78 -1.92 21.13
CA ASP A 133 -19.79 -1.17 21.93
C ASP A 133 -20.20 0.29 22.03
N VAL A 134 -20.35 0.78 23.26
CA VAL A 134 -20.75 2.14 23.55
C VAL A 134 -19.59 2.86 24.23
N ARG A 135 -19.20 3.99 23.68
CA ARG A 135 -18.16 4.83 24.28
C ARG A 135 -18.56 5.20 25.71
N PRO A 136 -17.74 4.89 26.73
CA PRO A 136 -18.00 5.33 28.09
C PRO A 136 -17.97 6.86 28.18
N VAL A 137 -19.01 7.43 28.80
CA VAL A 137 -19.05 8.87 29.10
C VAL A 137 -18.34 9.09 30.43
N ILE A 138 -17.10 9.54 30.36
CA ILE A 138 -16.26 9.85 31.52
C ILE A 138 -16.09 11.35 31.61
N PRO A 139 -16.45 12.01 32.75
CA PRO A 139 -16.22 13.44 32.96
C PRO A 139 -14.72 13.78 32.77
N PRO A 140 -14.39 14.98 32.26
CA PRO A 140 -13.00 15.36 31.97
C PRO A 140 -12.06 15.21 33.18
N GLU A 141 -12.53 15.53 34.39
CA GLU A 141 -11.79 15.45 35.64
C GLU A 141 -11.47 14.03 36.12
N GLN A 142 -12.13 13.02 35.52
CA GLN A 142 -11.91 11.60 35.82
C GLN A 142 -11.09 10.89 34.73
N ARG A 143 -10.63 11.61 33.70
CA ARG A 143 -9.85 11.03 32.61
C ARG A 143 -8.37 11.02 32.97
N ALA A 144 -7.75 9.84 32.88
CA ALA A 144 -6.30 9.68 32.83
C ALA A 144 -5.88 9.33 31.41
N VAL A 145 -4.94 10.07 30.84
CA VAL A 145 -4.37 9.79 29.54
C VAL A 145 -2.96 9.22 29.74
N TRP A 146 -2.73 8.04 29.16
CA TRP A 146 -1.42 7.42 29.13
C TRP A 146 -0.96 7.34 27.67
N GLU A 147 0.21 7.88 27.41
CA GLU A 147 0.88 7.73 26.12
C GLU A 147 2.12 6.85 26.33
N LEU A 148 2.16 5.72 25.63
CA LEU A 148 3.27 4.78 25.65
C LEU A 148 3.90 4.73 24.26
N SER A 149 5.18 5.06 24.17
CA SER A 149 5.99 4.82 22.96
C SER A 149 6.62 3.43 23.06
N LEU A 150 6.34 2.56 22.07
CA LEU A 150 6.92 1.22 21.96
C LEU A 150 8.14 1.19 21.02
N ILE A 151 8.69 2.36 20.68
CA ILE A 151 9.80 2.47 19.70
C ILE A 151 11.14 1.93 20.25
N HIS A 152 11.26 1.74 21.55
CA HIS A 152 12.50 1.35 22.22
C HIS A 152 12.38 0.08 23.08
N ILE A 153 11.56 -0.89 22.66
CA ILE A 153 11.54 -2.22 23.26
C ILE A 153 12.37 -3.17 22.42
#